data_a8b924065b8c33bc0f84a75542ad784c
#
_entry.id   a8b924065b8c33bc0f84a75542ad784c
#
_cell.length_a   1.000
_cell.length_b   1.000
_cell.length_c   1.000
_cell.angle_alpha   90.00
_cell.angle_beta   90.00
_cell.angle_gamma   90.00
#
_symmetry.space_group_name_H-M   'P 1'
#
loop_
_entity.id
_entity.type
_entity.pdbx_description
1 polymer ?
#
loop_
_entity_poly.entity_id
_entity_poly.type
_entity_poly.pdbx_seq_one_letter_code
_entity_poly.pdbx_strand_id
1 'polypeptide(L)'
;MSALKRFFVEQIGDTATLIGEEFEHAKNVLRLGVGDEVVLLDNSGKEYTCIVASVEKKSMLLNVLGVSEGDKEAETPVALAFGYLKNADKNEFIVQKAVELGVKEIIAFSSEYSSAFMNENKLDRLNKVSKESAKQCLRSFAPTVRYAKTLKDALELLQGYENKLFACEFALESQADVNTLYGSTAMVVGSEGGFSKAEESLANSLGFSSVTLGKRILRAETACVALTSIVMFSLGELGENSVKCRGQV
;
A
#
# COMPACT_ATOMS: atom_id res chain seq x y z
N MET A 1 26.82 3.96 -0.52
CA MET A 1 26.37 4.26 -1.91
C MET A 1 24.94 4.77 -1.85
N SER A 2 24.59 5.83 -2.57
CA SER A 2 23.18 6.24 -2.64
C SER A 2 22.43 5.19 -3.46
N ALA A 3 21.21 4.82 -3.05
CA ALA A 3 20.39 3.88 -3.81
C ALA A 3 20.11 4.42 -5.23
N LEU A 4 20.12 3.53 -6.22
CA LEU A 4 19.77 3.88 -7.60
C LEU A 4 18.34 4.47 -7.67
N LYS A 5 18.13 5.38 -8.58
CA LYS A 5 16.81 5.99 -8.82
C LYS A 5 15.86 4.94 -9.42
N ARG A 6 14.59 4.96 -9.01
CA ARG A 6 13.59 3.95 -9.33
C ARG A 6 12.43 4.57 -10.11
N PHE A 7 11.96 3.86 -11.15
CA PHE A 7 10.86 4.32 -11.99
C PHE A 7 9.92 3.16 -12.30
N PHE A 8 8.61 3.41 -12.26
CA PHE A 8 7.62 2.45 -12.71
C PHE A 8 7.34 2.63 -14.20
N VAL A 9 7.38 1.53 -14.94
CA VAL A 9 7.07 1.49 -16.37
C VAL A 9 6.10 0.34 -16.67
N GLU A 10 5.35 0.44 -17.77
CA GLU A 10 4.34 -0.56 -18.11
C GLU A 10 4.95 -1.83 -18.74
N GLN A 11 6.02 -1.69 -19.48
CA GLN A 11 6.65 -2.79 -20.21
C GLN A 11 8.18 -2.70 -20.18
N ILE A 12 8.81 -3.84 -19.91
CA ILE A 12 10.26 -4.00 -19.91
C ILE A 12 10.58 -5.25 -20.73
N GLY A 13 11.42 -5.06 -21.76
CA GLY A 13 12.06 -6.14 -22.54
C GLY A 13 13.57 -6.07 -22.38
N ASP A 14 14.33 -6.30 -23.45
CA ASP A 14 15.78 -6.03 -23.48
C ASP A 14 16.07 -4.52 -23.36
N THR A 15 15.08 -3.71 -23.70
CA THR A 15 15.05 -2.25 -23.54
C THR A 15 13.75 -1.79 -22.92
N ALA A 16 13.77 -0.59 -22.35
CA ALA A 16 12.57 0.09 -21.86
C ALA A 16 12.64 1.59 -22.18
N THR A 17 11.50 2.25 -22.15
CA THR A 17 11.43 3.68 -22.46
C THR A 17 10.68 4.44 -21.34
N LEU A 18 11.34 5.43 -20.74
CA LEU A 18 10.66 6.40 -19.90
C LEU A 18 9.98 7.46 -20.76
N ILE A 19 8.70 7.70 -20.49
CA ILE A 19 7.86 8.71 -21.14
C ILE A 19 7.04 9.45 -20.10
N GLY A 20 6.37 10.52 -20.50
CA GLY A 20 5.44 11.26 -19.66
C GLY A 20 6.05 11.77 -18.36
N GLU A 21 5.36 11.61 -17.24
CA GLU A 21 5.80 12.13 -15.93
C GLU A 21 7.11 11.50 -15.44
N GLU A 22 7.32 10.20 -15.65
CA GLU A 22 8.56 9.54 -15.25
C GLU A 22 9.76 10.06 -16.04
N PHE A 23 9.60 10.33 -17.34
CA PHE A 23 10.63 11.00 -18.14
C PHE A 23 10.93 12.41 -17.65
N GLU A 24 9.89 13.23 -17.40
CA GLU A 24 10.05 14.60 -16.89
C GLU A 24 10.76 14.61 -15.53
N HIS A 25 10.41 13.67 -14.65
CA HIS A 25 11.08 13.49 -13.37
C HIS A 25 12.56 13.10 -13.53
N ALA A 26 12.83 12.09 -14.37
CA ALA A 26 14.20 11.63 -14.65
C ALA A 26 15.09 12.76 -15.20
N LYS A 27 14.59 13.49 -16.20
CA LYS A 27 15.36 14.50 -16.92
C LYS A 27 15.48 15.82 -16.15
N ASN A 28 14.36 16.36 -15.66
CA ASN A 28 14.32 17.75 -15.16
C ASN A 28 14.58 17.81 -13.65
N VAL A 29 14.16 16.80 -12.87
CA VAL A 29 14.36 16.78 -11.42
C VAL A 29 15.66 16.07 -11.06
N LEU A 30 15.84 14.85 -11.56
CA LEU A 30 17.01 14.03 -11.24
C LEU A 30 18.22 14.28 -12.16
N ARG A 31 17.99 14.93 -13.30
CA ARG A 31 19.01 15.32 -14.29
C ARG A 31 19.83 14.14 -14.82
N LEU A 32 19.14 13.02 -15.03
CA LEU A 32 19.76 11.82 -15.58
C LEU A 32 20.15 12.03 -17.05
N GLY A 33 21.31 11.49 -17.43
CA GLY A 33 21.88 11.55 -18.77
C GLY A 33 22.32 10.17 -19.24
N VAL A 34 22.84 10.11 -20.46
CA VAL A 34 23.40 8.87 -21.05
C VAL A 34 24.51 8.32 -20.15
N GLY A 35 24.43 7.03 -19.84
CA GLY A 35 25.38 6.33 -18.98
C GLY A 35 24.98 6.24 -17.51
N ASP A 36 23.92 6.95 -17.09
CA ASP A 36 23.42 6.83 -15.71
C ASP A 36 22.67 5.51 -15.51
N GLU A 37 22.86 4.91 -14.34
CA GLU A 37 22.17 3.68 -13.96
C GLU A 37 20.92 3.98 -13.13
N VAL A 38 19.86 3.21 -13.38
CA VAL A 38 18.58 3.28 -12.68
C VAL A 38 17.99 1.89 -12.49
N VAL A 39 16.98 1.78 -11.64
CA VAL A 39 16.14 0.58 -11.52
C VAL A 39 14.78 0.87 -12.13
N LEU A 40 14.34 0.00 -13.03
CA LEU A 40 12.97 0.00 -13.55
C LEU A 40 12.14 -1.07 -12.85
N LEU A 41 10.86 -0.80 -12.69
CA LEU A 41 9.87 -1.64 -12.01
C LEU A 41 8.63 -1.74 -12.89
N ASP A 42 8.11 -2.95 -13.06
CA ASP A 42 6.89 -3.25 -13.82
C ASP A 42 5.73 -3.75 -12.94
N ASN A 43 5.88 -3.62 -11.64
CA ASN A 43 4.92 -4.12 -10.64
C ASN A 43 4.83 -5.64 -10.54
N SER A 44 5.75 -6.39 -11.15
CA SER A 44 5.83 -7.85 -11.03
C SER A 44 6.51 -8.35 -9.77
N GLY A 45 7.14 -7.44 -9.00
CA GLY A 45 8.02 -7.78 -7.88
C GLY A 45 9.49 -7.88 -8.29
N LYS A 46 9.81 -7.76 -9.58
CA LYS A 46 11.18 -7.76 -10.11
C LYS A 46 11.76 -6.37 -10.17
N GLU A 47 13.09 -6.31 -10.12
CA GLU A 47 13.89 -5.10 -10.24
C GLU A 47 14.82 -5.23 -11.46
N TYR A 48 14.71 -4.29 -12.39
CA TYR A 48 15.51 -4.28 -13.62
C TYR A 48 16.57 -3.19 -13.52
N THR A 49 17.83 -3.58 -13.36
CA THR A 49 18.96 -2.64 -13.44
C THR A 49 19.16 -2.25 -14.88
N CYS A 50 19.10 -0.95 -15.16
CA CYS A 50 19.16 -0.42 -16.52
C CYS A 50 20.16 0.73 -16.59
N ILE A 51 20.68 0.95 -17.81
CA ILE A 51 21.54 2.10 -18.15
C ILE A 51 20.85 2.97 -19.19
N VAL A 52 20.92 4.28 -19.04
CA VAL A 52 20.39 5.23 -20.02
C VAL A 52 21.22 5.15 -21.30
N ALA A 53 20.61 4.72 -22.39
CA ALA A 53 21.22 4.59 -23.71
C ALA A 53 21.11 5.87 -24.53
N SER A 54 19.93 6.54 -24.50
CA SER A 54 19.74 7.82 -25.18
C SER A 54 18.68 8.67 -24.48
N VAL A 55 18.81 9.99 -24.63
CA VAL A 55 17.84 10.97 -24.12
C VAL A 55 17.33 11.78 -25.30
N GLU A 56 16.05 11.67 -25.58
CA GLU A 56 15.36 12.40 -26.64
C GLU A 56 14.58 13.60 -26.08
N LYS A 57 13.78 14.23 -26.94
CA LYS A 57 13.00 15.41 -26.54
C LYS A 57 11.93 15.10 -25.50
N LYS A 58 11.26 13.91 -25.61
CA LYS A 58 10.12 13.51 -24.77
C LYS A 58 10.22 12.06 -24.27
N SER A 59 11.37 11.43 -24.40
CA SER A 59 11.61 10.05 -24.00
C SER A 59 13.07 9.81 -23.63
N MET A 60 13.29 8.74 -22.86
CA MET A 60 14.60 8.25 -22.48
C MET A 60 14.61 6.75 -22.72
N LEU A 61 15.50 6.28 -23.61
CA LEU A 61 15.69 4.85 -23.88
C LEU A 61 16.70 4.29 -22.89
N LEU A 62 16.39 3.12 -22.36
CA LEU A 62 17.26 2.41 -21.41
C LEU A 62 17.51 0.98 -21.89
N ASN A 63 18.73 0.50 -21.74
CA ASN A 63 19.09 -0.90 -21.93
C ASN A 63 19.05 -1.63 -20.59
N VAL A 64 18.45 -2.82 -20.55
CA VAL A 64 18.45 -3.68 -19.37
C VAL A 64 19.80 -4.35 -19.23
N LEU A 65 20.44 -4.22 -18.07
CA LEU A 65 21.71 -4.83 -17.72
C LEU A 65 21.54 -6.13 -16.94
N GLY A 66 20.47 -6.23 -16.13
CA GLY A 66 20.20 -7.38 -15.29
C GLY A 66 18.83 -7.31 -14.64
N VAL A 67 18.37 -8.44 -14.13
CA VAL A 67 17.09 -8.61 -13.45
C VAL A 67 17.33 -9.34 -12.14
N SER A 68 16.68 -8.88 -11.06
CA SER A 68 16.69 -9.54 -9.74
C SER A 68 15.29 -9.53 -9.14
N GLU A 69 15.03 -10.42 -8.22
CA GLU A 69 13.83 -10.34 -7.39
C GLU A 69 13.95 -9.21 -6.37
N GLY A 70 12.85 -8.49 -6.14
CA GLY A 70 12.79 -7.47 -5.10
C GLY A 70 12.78 -8.12 -3.71
N ASP A 71 13.58 -7.59 -2.78
CA ASP A 71 13.79 -8.15 -1.44
C ASP A 71 13.11 -7.35 -0.32
N LYS A 72 12.29 -6.37 -0.66
CA LYS A 72 11.61 -5.48 0.31
C LYS A 72 10.11 -5.74 0.45
N GLU A 73 9.57 -6.72 -0.26
CA GLU A 73 8.16 -7.05 -0.14
C GLU A 73 7.91 -7.90 1.11
N ALA A 74 6.76 -7.67 1.75
CA ALA A 74 6.26 -8.53 2.80
C ALA A 74 5.89 -9.91 2.23
N GLU A 75 6.24 -10.98 2.94
CA GLU A 75 5.93 -12.35 2.52
C GLU A 75 4.45 -12.66 2.73
N THR A 76 3.88 -12.15 3.83
CA THR A 76 2.48 -12.37 4.19
C THR A 76 1.58 -11.29 3.58
N PRO A 77 0.57 -11.64 2.78
CA PRO A 77 -0.34 -10.66 2.21
C PRO A 77 -1.17 -9.93 3.27
N VAL A 78 -1.08 -8.61 3.31
CA VAL A 78 -1.87 -7.77 4.19
C VAL A 78 -2.66 -6.75 3.38
N ALA A 79 -3.96 -6.60 3.69
CA ALA A 79 -4.84 -5.60 3.09
C ALA A 79 -5.30 -4.58 4.12
N LEU A 80 -5.40 -3.31 3.69
CA LEU A 80 -6.02 -2.23 4.45
C LEU A 80 -7.20 -1.65 3.67
N ALA A 81 -8.40 -1.76 4.21
CA ALA A 81 -9.56 -0.98 3.80
C ALA A 81 -9.77 0.17 4.77
N PHE A 82 -9.96 1.39 4.28
CA PHE A 82 -10.19 2.56 5.11
C PHE A 82 -11.34 3.41 4.59
N GLY A 83 -12.16 3.93 5.52
CA GLY A 83 -13.20 4.89 5.20
C GLY A 83 -12.58 6.18 4.65
N TYR A 84 -13.00 6.60 3.44
CA TYR A 84 -12.43 7.78 2.78
C TYR A 84 -12.71 9.05 3.59
N LEU A 85 -11.65 9.77 3.95
CA LEU A 85 -11.67 10.93 4.83
C LEU A 85 -11.94 12.23 4.05
N LYS A 86 -12.51 13.23 4.74
CA LYS A 86 -12.78 14.55 4.14
C LYS A 86 -11.49 15.28 3.72
N ASN A 87 -10.44 15.17 4.51
CA ASN A 87 -9.15 15.81 4.23
C ASN A 87 -8.32 14.95 3.28
N ALA A 88 -7.97 15.49 2.11
CA ALA A 88 -7.19 14.80 1.10
C ALA A 88 -5.80 14.37 1.61
N ASP A 89 -5.10 15.26 2.34
CA ASP A 89 -3.76 14.99 2.86
C ASP A 89 -3.73 13.79 3.81
N LYS A 90 -4.81 13.57 4.56
CA LYS A 90 -4.92 12.41 5.45
C LYS A 90 -5.09 11.10 4.68
N ASN A 91 -5.85 11.11 3.58
CA ASN A 91 -5.97 9.93 2.70
C ASN A 91 -4.62 9.61 2.05
N GLU A 92 -3.90 10.64 1.56
CA GLU A 92 -2.56 10.48 1.03
C GLU A 92 -1.59 9.92 2.09
N PHE A 93 -1.67 10.43 3.32
CA PHE A 93 -0.88 9.94 4.45
C PHE A 93 -1.16 8.46 4.76
N ILE A 94 -2.45 8.05 4.80
CA ILE A 94 -2.82 6.64 5.01
C ILE A 94 -2.21 5.75 3.93
N VAL A 95 -2.38 6.11 2.65
CA VAL A 95 -1.83 5.35 1.53
C VAL A 95 -0.31 5.29 1.61
N GLN A 96 0.36 6.43 1.85
CA GLN A 96 1.81 6.49 2.01
C GLN A 96 2.29 5.52 3.10
N LYS A 97 1.70 5.57 4.30
CA LYS A 97 2.13 4.74 5.42
C LYS A 97 1.76 3.27 5.25
N ALA A 98 0.64 2.96 4.62
CA ALA A 98 0.29 1.59 4.26
C ALA A 98 1.33 0.97 3.31
N VAL A 99 1.78 1.72 2.29
CA VAL A 99 2.83 1.28 1.37
C VAL A 99 4.16 1.09 2.09
N GLU A 100 4.59 2.07 2.90
CA GLU A 100 5.84 1.99 3.67
C GLU A 100 5.86 0.80 4.65
N LEU A 101 4.70 0.45 5.22
CA LEU A 101 4.53 -0.68 6.13
C LEU A 101 4.38 -2.04 5.42
N GLY A 102 4.39 -2.10 4.09
CA GLY A 102 4.36 -3.37 3.35
C GLY A 102 2.96 -3.86 2.95
N VAL A 103 1.90 -3.08 3.15
CA VAL A 103 0.53 -3.47 2.73
C VAL A 103 0.52 -3.77 1.23
N LYS A 104 -0.16 -4.87 0.85
CA LYS A 104 -0.22 -5.37 -0.53
C LYS A 104 -1.48 -4.91 -1.27
N GLU A 105 -2.55 -4.66 -0.56
CA GLU A 105 -3.83 -4.23 -1.12
C GLU A 105 -4.42 -3.08 -0.32
N ILE A 106 -4.82 -2.01 -0.99
CA ILE A 106 -5.40 -0.82 -0.36
C ILE A 106 -6.76 -0.53 -0.97
N ILE A 107 -7.79 -0.42 -0.12
CA ILE A 107 -9.16 -0.12 -0.53
C ILE A 107 -9.66 1.09 0.23
N ALA A 108 -9.99 2.17 -0.48
CA ALA A 108 -10.76 3.26 0.10
C ALA A 108 -12.25 2.97 -0.06
N PHE A 109 -13.09 3.25 0.93
CA PHE A 109 -14.54 3.04 0.79
C PHE A 109 -15.35 4.20 1.40
N SER A 110 -16.63 4.28 1.03
CA SER A 110 -17.60 5.12 1.72
C SER A 110 -18.38 4.30 2.73
N SER A 111 -18.50 4.82 3.97
CA SER A 111 -19.34 4.29 5.04
C SER A 111 -20.57 5.18 5.25
N GLU A 112 -21.51 4.74 6.09
CA GLU A 112 -22.73 5.50 6.39
C GLU A 112 -22.44 6.93 6.85
N TYR A 113 -21.40 7.11 7.67
CA TYR A 113 -21.00 8.43 8.22
C TYR A 113 -19.88 9.12 7.41
N SER A 114 -19.58 8.63 6.18
CA SER A 114 -18.63 9.30 5.33
C SER A 114 -19.17 10.63 4.82
N SER A 115 -18.44 11.71 5.05
CA SER A 115 -18.80 13.07 4.61
C SER A 115 -18.10 13.48 3.30
N ALA A 116 -17.34 12.58 2.68
CA ALA A 116 -16.56 12.85 1.47
C ALA A 116 -16.82 11.79 0.40
N PHE A 117 -16.73 12.23 -0.86
CA PHE A 117 -16.92 11.37 -2.01
C PHE A 117 -15.64 11.25 -2.82
N MET A 118 -15.38 10.01 -3.27
CA MET A 118 -14.30 9.70 -4.22
C MET A 118 -14.73 10.09 -5.64
N ASN A 119 -13.75 10.49 -6.46
CA ASN A 119 -13.85 10.59 -7.91
C ASN A 119 -12.54 10.10 -8.54
N GLU A 120 -12.52 9.98 -9.87
CA GLU A 120 -11.37 9.47 -10.60
C GLU A 120 -10.08 10.24 -10.29
N ASN A 121 -10.10 11.58 -10.36
CA ASN A 121 -8.91 12.40 -10.09
C ASN A 121 -8.33 12.18 -8.69
N LYS A 122 -9.19 11.98 -7.68
CA LYS A 122 -8.75 11.69 -6.31
C LYS A 122 -8.15 10.28 -6.20
N LEU A 123 -8.75 9.31 -6.90
CA LEU A 123 -8.24 7.95 -6.93
C LEU A 123 -6.89 7.89 -7.65
N ASP A 124 -6.75 8.57 -8.79
CA ASP A 124 -5.47 8.69 -9.51
C ASP A 124 -4.39 9.34 -8.64
N ARG A 125 -4.76 10.37 -7.88
CA ARG A 125 -3.85 11.00 -6.93
C ARG A 125 -3.35 10.03 -5.86
N LEU A 126 -4.23 9.19 -5.28
CA LEU A 126 -3.83 8.16 -4.31
C LEU A 126 -2.93 7.09 -4.94
N ASN A 127 -3.22 6.68 -6.18
CA ASN A 127 -2.36 5.74 -6.91
C ASN A 127 -0.98 6.33 -7.21
N LYS A 128 -0.91 7.63 -7.50
CA LYS A 128 0.37 8.33 -7.65
C LYS A 128 1.16 8.35 -6.33
N VAL A 129 0.51 8.63 -5.20
CA VAL A 129 1.12 8.58 -3.86
C VAL A 129 1.64 7.18 -3.56
N SER A 130 0.88 6.12 -3.90
CA SER A 130 1.32 4.74 -3.73
C SER A 130 2.63 4.45 -4.49
N LYS A 131 2.71 4.81 -5.77
CA LYS A 131 3.92 4.63 -6.59
C LYS A 131 5.12 5.39 -6.04
N GLU A 132 4.95 6.66 -5.68
CA GLU A 132 6.03 7.48 -5.11
C GLU A 132 6.53 6.91 -3.77
N SER A 133 5.60 6.44 -2.93
CA SER A 133 5.94 5.82 -1.65
C SER A 133 6.72 4.51 -1.84
N ALA A 134 6.30 3.66 -2.80
CA ALA A 134 7.00 2.43 -3.13
C ALA A 134 8.44 2.70 -3.61
N LYS A 135 8.63 3.69 -4.49
CA LYS A 135 9.97 4.12 -4.93
C LYS A 135 10.84 4.57 -3.74
N GLN A 136 10.27 5.34 -2.83
CA GLN A 136 10.98 5.90 -1.67
C GLN A 136 11.39 4.81 -0.66
N CYS A 137 10.52 3.86 -0.34
CA CYS A 137 10.82 2.78 0.60
C CYS A 137 11.46 1.54 -0.07
N LEU A 138 11.86 1.67 -1.34
CA LEU A 138 12.56 0.67 -2.14
C LEU A 138 11.76 -0.60 -2.43
N ARG A 139 10.44 -0.53 -2.39
CA ARG A 139 9.58 -1.64 -2.81
C ARG A 139 9.62 -1.81 -4.33
N SER A 140 9.52 -3.04 -4.79
CA SER A 140 9.41 -3.40 -6.21
C SER A 140 7.96 -3.49 -6.69
N PHE A 141 7.01 -3.40 -5.76
CA PHE A 141 5.58 -3.43 -5.98
C PHE A 141 4.90 -2.19 -5.38
N ALA A 142 4.10 -1.49 -6.15
CA ALA A 142 3.24 -0.40 -5.70
C ALA A 142 1.79 -0.88 -5.65
N PRO A 143 1.16 -0.99 -4.46
CA PRO A 143 -0.24 -1.38 -4.35
C PRO A 143 -1.15 -0.44 -5.13
N THR A 144 -2.04 -0.99 -5.95
CA THR A 144 -3.10 -0.19 -6.57
C THR A 144 -4.16 0.12 -5.53
N VAL A 145 -4.43 1.42 -5.32
CA VAL A 145 -5.54 1.85 -4.49
C VAL A 145 -6.84 1.66 -5.26
N ARG A 146 -7.76 0.87 -4.71
CA ARG A 146 -9.11 0.67 -5.26
C ARG A 146 -10.14 1.45 -4.45
N TYR A 147 -11.27 1.74 -5.06
CA TYR A 147 -12.39 2.36 -4.38
C TYR A 147 -13.62 1.45 -4.40
N ALA A 148 -14.13 1.16 -3.23
CA ALA A 148 -15.42 0.48 -3.02
C ALA A 148 -16.50 1.53 -2.70
N LYS A 149 -17.64 1.47 -3.36
CA LYS A 149 -18.71 2.45 -3.20
C LYS A 149 -19.36 2.40 -1.81
N THR A 150 -19.35 1.24 -1.18
CA THR A 150 -19.91 1.00 0.14
C THR A 150 -18.95 0.18 1.01
N LEU A 151 -19.15 0.20 2.32
CA LEU A 151 -18.47 -0.70 3.24
C LEU A 151 -18.72 -2.17 2.85
N LYS A 152 -19.95 -2.53 2.48
CA LYS A 152 -20.29 -3.90 2.06
C LYS A 152 -19.42 -4.36 0.91
N ASP A 153 -19.28 -3.54 -0.15
CA ASP A 153 -18.43 -3.87 -1.30
C ASP A 153 -16.97 -4.08 -0.86
N ALA A 154 -16.46 -3.24 0.06
CA ALA A 154 -15.10 -3.38 0.58
C ALA A 154 -14.93 -4.70 1.37
N LEU A 155 -15.90 -5.06 2.23
CA LEU A 155 -15.86 -6.31 2.99
C LEU A 155 -15.93 -7.54 2.08
N GLU A 156 -16.71 -7.49 1.00
CA GLU A 156 -16.80 -8.58 0.02
C GLU A 156 -15.48 -8.78 -0.74
N LEU A 157 -14.77 -7.71 -1.10
CA LEU A 157 -13.45 -7.79 -1.73
C LEU A 157 -12.40 -8.46 -0.83
N LEU A 158 -12.58 -8.41 0.48
CA LEU A 158 -11.64 -8.94 1.48
C LEU A 158 -11.99 -10.36 1.96
N GLN A 159 -12.99 -11.02 1.39
CA GLN A 159 -13.43 -12.34 1.86
C GLN A 159 -12.37 -13.45 1.74
N GLY A 160 -11.42 -13.31 0.82
CA GLY A 160 -10.35 -14.28 0.59
C GLY A 160 -9.24 -14.28 1.65
N TYR A 161 -9.23 -13.34 2.58
CA TYR A 161 -8.23 -13.26 3.65
C TYR A 161 -8.58 -14.20 4.82
N GLU A 162 -7.54 -14.84 5.40
CA GLU A 162 -7.71 -15.78 6.53
C GLU A 162 -8.11 -15.05 7.81
N ASN A 163 -7.42 -13.95 8.14
CA ASN A 163 -7.79 -13.09 9.26
C ASN A 163 -8.47 -11.84 8.74
N LYS A 164 -9.61 -11.50 9.32
CA LYS A 164 -10.44 -10.35 8.94
C LYS A 164 -10.71 -9.51 10.18
N LEU A 165 -10.04 -8.35 10.28
CA LEU A 165 -10.07 -7.46 11.44
C LEU A 165 -10.90 -6.22 11.13
N PHE A 166 -11.77 -5.84 12.07
CA PHE A 166 -12.64 -4.68 11.98
C PHE A 166 -12.39 -3.75 13.18
N ALA A 167 -11.75 -2.61 12.94
CA ALA A 167 -11.41 -1.66 14.00
C ALA A 167 -12.67 -0.93 14.49
N CYS A 168 -13.17 -1.29 15.66
CA CYS A 168 -14.35 -0.71 16.27
C CYS A 168 -14.08 -0.31 17.72
N GLU A 169 -14.57 0.89 18.11
CA GLU A 169 -14.39 1.40 19.47
C GLU A 169 -15.28 0.66 20.51
N PHE A 170 -16.37 0.05 20.05
CA PHE A 170 -17.40 -0.59 20.89
C PHE A 170 -17.28 -2.12 20.92
N ALA A 171 -16.16 -2.69 20.53
CA ALA A 171 -15.94 -4.13 20.47
C ALA A 171 -16.08 -4.77 21.86
N LEU A 172 -17.29 -5.21 22.21
CA LEU A 172 -17.60 -5.78 23.52
C LEU A 172 -17.55 -7.32 23.55
N GLU A 173 -17.72 -8.03 22.43
CA GLU A 173 -18.03 -9.46 22.50
C GLU A 173 -17.12 -10.41 21.71
N SER A 174 -16.31 -9.95 20.80
CA SER A 174 -15.41 -10.84 20.03
C SER A 174 -14.16 -10.05 19.59
N GLN A 175 -13.22 -9.96 20.50
CA GLN A 175 -11.93 -9.33 20.19
C GLN A 175 -11.01 -10.35 19.50
N ALA A 176 -10.50 -9.99 18.32
CA ALA A 176 -9.41 -10.73 17.71
C ALA A 176 -8.15 -10.58 18.56
N ASP A 177 -7.47 -11.69 18.80
CA ASP A 177 -6.12 -11.64 19.40
C ASP A 177 -5.10 -11.33 18.29
N VAL A 178 -4.74 -10.06 18.18
CA VAL A 178 -3.76 -9.59 17.19
C VAL A 178 -2.34 -10.11 17.46
N ASN A 179 -2.06 -10.72 18.63
CA ASN A 179 -0.75 -11.26 18.94
C ASN A 179 -0.50 -12.66 18.36
N THR A 180 -1.55 -13.33 17.91
CA THR A 180 -1.50 -14.72 17.42
C THR A 180 -1.87 -14.82 15.93
N LEU A 181 -1.75 -13.74 15.18
CA LEU A 181 -2.06 -13.74 13.75
C LEU A 181 -1.06 -14.59 12.97
N TYR A 182 -1.57 -15.34 12.01
CA TYR A 182 -0.79 -16.06 10.99
C TYR A 182 -1.56 -16.04 9.67
N GLY A 183 -0.84 -16.04 8.56
CA GLY A 183 -1.45 -16.03 7.23
C GLY A 183 -2.00 -14.67 6.82
N SER A 184 -2.67 -14.65 5.69
CA SER A 184 -3.16 -13.42 5.06
C SER A 184 -4.16 -12.67 5.95
N THR A 185 -3.98 -11.35 6.08
CA THR A 185 -4.76 -10.55 7.03
C THR A 185 -5.34 -9.30 6.37
N ALA A 186 -6.65 -9.11 6.50
CA ALA A 186 -7.37 -7.91 6.08
C ALA A 186 -7.77 -7.06 7.29
N MET A 187 -7.59 -5.75 7.17
CA MET A 187 -7.93 -4.77 8.19
C MET A 187 -8.93 -3.75 7.63
N VAL A 188 -9.93 -3.40 8.42
CA VAL A 188 -10.94 -2.40 8.06
C VAL A 188 -10.99 -1.33 9.13
N VAL A 189 -10.80 -0.06 8.74
CA VAL A 189 -10.82 1.11 9.64
C VAL A 189 -11.83 2.13 9.11
N GLY A 190 -12.67 2.68 9.99
CA GLY A 190 -13.71 3.65 9.63
C GLY A 190 -13.17 5.03 9.25
N SER A 191 -14.06 5.86 8.72
CA SER A 191 -13.82 7.30 8.55
C SER A 191 -13.87 8.04 9.91
N GLU A 192 -13.84 9.39 9.88
CA GLU A 192 -13.92 10.22 11.10
C GLU A 192 -15.20 10.00 11.91
N GLY A 193 -16.28 9.55 11.27
CA GLY A 193 -17.55 9.23 11.93
C GLY A 193 -17.64 7.82 12.52
N GLY A 194 -16.61 7.00 12.32
CA GLY A 194 -16.61 5.60 12.74
C GLY A 194 -17.61 4.76 11.95
N PHE A 195 -18.15 3.74 12.59
CA PHE A 195 -19.13 2.81 12.02
C PHE A 195 -20.46 2.87 12.77
N SER A 196 -21.55 2.63 12.05
CA SER A 196 -22.84 2.40 12.66
C SER A 196 -22.94 0.98 13.24
N LYS A 197 -23.90 0.75 14.15
CA LYS A 197 -24.18 -0.61 14.66
C LYS A 197 -24.60 -1.58 13.57
N ALA A 198 -25.25 -1.09 12.51
CA ALA A 198 -25.64 -1.90 11.36
C ALA A 198 -24.41 -2.34 10.56
N GLU A 199 -23.45 -1.43 10.37
CA GLU A 199 -22.17 -1.73 9.70
C GLU A 199 -21.32 -2.73 10.50
N GLU A 200 -21.26 -2.59 11.83
CA GLU A 200 -20.61 -3.56 12.72
C GLU A 200 -21.26 -4.95 12.61
N SER A 201 -22.60 -5.00 12.70
CA SER A 201 -23.34 -6.26 12.56
C SER A 201 -23.12 -6.92 11.19
N LEU A 202 -23.07 -6.12 10.13
CA LEU A 202 -22.74 -6.59 8.79
C LEU A 202 -21.32 -7.19 8.73
N ALA A 203 -20.31 -6.48 9.25
CA ALA A 203 -18.94 -6.97 9.30
C ALA A 203 -18.83 -8.29 10.04
N ASN A 204 -19.46 -8.40 11.22
CA ASN A 204 -19.50 -9.63 12.02
C ASN A 204 -20.16 -10.78 11.25
N SER A 205 -21.28 -10.52 10.55
CA SER A 205 -21.98 -11.54 9.74
C SER A 205 -21.13 -12.06 8.57
N LEU A 206 -20.18 -11.27 8.11
CA LEU A 206 -19.21 -11.60 7.05
C LEU A 206 -17.90 -12.19 7.61
N GLY A 207 -17.84 -12.47 8.92
CA GLY A 207 -16.71 -13.13 9.57
C GLY A 207 -15.55 -12.19 9.92
N PHE A 208 -15.78 -10.88 9.98
CA PHE A 208 -14.81 -9.94 10.51
C PHE A 208 -14.88 -9.93 12.04
N SER A 209 -13.73 -10.04 12.70
CA SER A 209 -13.62 -9.95 14.14
C SER A 209 -13.30 -8.52 14.56
N SER A 210 -14.01 -8.01 15.55
CA SER A 210 -13.77 -6.67 16.06
C SER A 210 -12.43 -6.59 16.79
N VAL A 211 -11.72 -5.48 16.61
CA VAL A 211 -10.47 -5.19 17.28
C VAL A 211 -10.49 -3.77 17.84
N THR A 212 -10.02 -3.60 19.09
CA THR A 212 -9.85 -2.27 19.70
C THR A 212 -8.37 -1.91 19.79
N LEU A 213 -8.05 -0.64 19.56
CA LEU A 213 -6.69 -0.09 19.64
C LEU A 213 -6.42 0.60 21.00
N GLY A 214 -7.12 0.16 22.04
CA GLY A 214 -6.96 0.63 23.40
C GLY A 214 -8.02 1.65 23.84
N LYS A 215 -7.83 2.23 25.01
CA LYS A 215 -8.85 3.06 25.70
C LYS A 215 -9.04 4.47 25.10
N ARG A 216 -8.14 4.92 24.25
CA ARG A 216 -8.20 6.26 23.65
C ARG A 216 -8.82 6.18 22.25
N ILE A 217 -9.68 7.15 21.95
CA ILE A 217 -10.21 7.33 20.61
C ILE A 217 -9.06 7.84 19.71
N LEU A 218 -8.71 7.07 18.71
CA LEU A 218 -7.71 7.44 17.72
C LEU A 218 -8.38 8.12 16.53
N ARG A 219 -7.70 9.08 15.91
CA ARG A 219 -8.11 9.57 14.60
C ARG A 219 -7.97 8.46 13.56
N ALA A 220 -8.78 8.47 12.51
CA ALA A 220 -8.82 7.44 11.50
C ALA A 220 -7.42 7.16 10.88
N GLU A 221 -6.69 8.21 10.52
CA GLU A 221 -5.32 8.07 10.00
C GLU A 221 -4.35 7.44 11.01
N THR A 222 -4.51 7.76 12.29
CA THR A 222 -3.72 7.16 13.36
C THR A 222 -4.10 5.69 13.57
N ALA A 223 -5.38 5.37 13.54
CA ALA A 223 -5.88 3.99 13.67
C ALA A 223 -5.38 3.10 12.52
N CYS A 224 -5.40 3.60 11.29
CA CYS A 224 -4.85 2.89 10.13
C CYS A 224 -3.38 2.54 10.32
N VAL A 225 -2.54 3.50 10.69
CA VAL A 225 -1.08 3.27 10.89
C VAL A 225 -0.85 2.34 12.08
N ALA A 226 -1.52 2.58 13.21
CA ALA A 226 -1.34 1.78 14.42
C ALA A 226 -1.74 0.31 14.20
N LEU A 227 -2.92 0.06 13.63
CA LEU A 227 -3.38 -1.30 13.36
C LEU A 227 -2.47 -2.00 12.35
N THR A 228 -2.10 -1.32 11.27
CA THR A 228 -1.17 -1.88 10.27
C THR A 228 0.16 -2.25 10.92
N SER A 229 0.74 -1.37 11.75
CA SER A 229 2.01 -1.65 12.43
C SER A 229 1.90 -2.85 13.38
N ILE A 230 0.81 -2.96 14.14
CA ILE A 230 0.57 -4.10 15.04
C ILE A 230 0.46 -5.40 14.25
N VAL A 231 -0.33 -5.42 13.18
CA VAL A 231 -0.54 -6.60 12.34
C VAL A 231 0.78 -7.01 11.67
N MET A 232 1.51 -6.09 11.06
CA MET A 232 2.80 -6.38 10.42
C MET A 232 3.84 -6.88 11.42
N PHE A 233 3.86 -6.34 12.65
CA PHE A 233 4.72 -6.84 13.73
C PHE A 233 4.33 -8.25 14.16
N SER A 234 3.03 -8.51 14.35
CA SER A 234 2.51 -9.82 14.74
C SER A 234 2.80 -10.91 13.71
N LEU A 235 2.75 -10.57 12.43
CA LEU A 235 3.09 -11.46 11.32
C LEU A 235 4.59 -11.64 11.09
N GLY A 236 5.44 -10.95 11.88
CA GLY A 236 6.91 -11.01 11.73
C GLY A 236 7.45 -10.19 10.54
N GLU A 237 6.61 -9.38 9.90
CA GLU A 237 6.98 -8.53 8.76
C GLU A 237 7.61 -7.20 9.18
N LEU A 238 7.55 -6.86 10.48
CA LEU A 238 8.15 -5.66 11.06
C LEU A 238 8.96 -6.04 12.31
N GLY A 239 10.12 -5.41 12.50
CA GLY A 239 11.01 -5.65 13.64
C GLY A 239 12.14 -6.67 13.35
N GLU A 240 12.87 -7.10 14.38
CA GLU A 240 14.06 -7.96 14.23
C GLU A 240 13.78 -9.34 13.63
N ASN A 241 12.57 -9.87 13.80
CA ASN A 241 12.18 -11.17 13.26
C ASN A 241 12.12 -11.15 11.73
N SER A 242 11.74 -10.04 11.14
CA SER A 242 11.71 -9.84 9.67
C SER A 242 13.11 -9.91 9.03
N VAL A 243 14.16 -9.67 9.80
CA VAL A 243 15.56 -9.71 9.34
C VAL A 243 16.14 -11.13 9.45
N LYS A 244 15.68 -11.92 10.43
CA LYS A 244 16.22 -13.29 10.69
C LYS A 244 15.75 -14.33 9.67
N CYS A 245 14.53 -14.18 9.11
CA CYS A 245 14.02 -15.12 8.08
C CYS A 245 14.79 -15.05 6.75
N ARG A 246 15.52 -13.95 6.48
CA ARG A 246 16.29 -13.77 5.24
C ARG A 246 17.71 -14.33 5.26
N GLY A 247 18.16 -14.88 6.37
CA GLY A 247 19.54 -15.36 6.58
C GLY A 247 19.70 -16.87 6.69
N GLN A 248 18.67 -17.68 6.49
CA GLN A 248 18.74 -19.14 6.54
C GLN A 248 18.19 -19.76 5.26
N VAL A 249 18.94 -19.63 4.17
CA VAL A 249 18.94 -20.56 3.02
C VAL A 249 20.38 -20.86 2.66
#